data_6fdc0d53939157f1ab45f954dfe84c12
#
_entry.id   6fdc0d53939157f1ab45f954dfe84c12
#
_cell.length_a   1.000
_cell.length_b   1.000
_cell.length_c   1.000
_cell.angle_alpha   90.00
_cell.angle_beta   90.00
_cell.angle_gamma   90.00
#
_symmetry.space_group_name_H-M   'P 1'
#
loop_
_entity.id
_entity.type
_entity.pdbx_description
1 polymer ?
#
loop_
_entity_poly.entity_id
_entity_poly.type
_entity_poly.pdbx_seq_one_letter_code
_entity_poly.pdbx_strand_id
1 'polypeptide(L)'
;MQYTRFSGLAALVLISSLAHAEVRVEGPIEYGVFASDYQDFQEGERVLTRSNQQIEQGDVIPAKLGTKFGMRYTLVGKVADDAPLTLLYLTPGVVTPTGTRHDKFVVMQKQAPGAGQDVMAFEFTEAHEVVPGEWHFMVFQDDRKLLEQRFIVR
;
A
#
# COMPACT_ATOMS: atom_id res chain seq x y z
N MET A 1 -69.22 19.59 23.94
CA MET A 1 -68.41 18.81 22.98
C MET A 1 -67.04 19.46 22.83
N GLN A 2 -66.04 18.91 23.48
CA GLN A 2 -64.64 19.38 23.38
C GLN A 2 -63.89 18.48 22.43
N TYR A 3 -63.40 19.05 21.33
CA TYR A 3 -62.52 18.35 20.40
C TYR A 3 -61.08 18.59 20.80
N THR A 4 -60.45 17.59 21.37
CA THR A 4 -59.00 17.56 21.67
C THR A 4 -58.22 17.27 20.39
N ARG A 5 -57.45 18.27 19.89
CA ARG A 5 -56.52 18.09 18.77
C ARG A 5 -55.21 17.56 19.32
N PHE A 6 -54.89 16.30 19.01
CA PHE A 6 -53.55 15.74 19.18
C PHE A 6 -52.66 16.18 18.01
N SER A 7 -51.75 17.09 18.30
CA SER A 7 -50.65 17.41 17.37
C SER A 7 -49.53 16.39 17.58
N GLY A 8 -49.46 15.44 16.64
CA GLY A 8 -48.32 14.51 16.59
C GLY A 8 -47.06 15.23 16.07
N LEU A 9 -46.06 15.40 16.95
CA LEU A 9 -44.75 15.92 16.59
C LEU A 9 -43.93 14.75 16.02
N ALA A 10 -43.85 14.67 14.70
CA ALA A 10 -42.96 13.70 14.03
C ALA A 10 -41.50 14.18 14.16
N ALA A 11 -40.75 13.55 15.06
CA ALA A 11 -39.32 13.78 15.17
C ALA A 11 -38.62 13.14 13.97
N LEU A 12 -38.16 13.96 13.05
CA LEU A 12 -37.32 13.54 11.93
C LEU A 12 -35.91 13.27 12.47
N VAL A 13 -35.57 12.01 12.68
CA VAL A 13 -34.20 11.59 13.02
C VAL A 13 -33.37 11.64 11.76
N LEU A 14 -32.61 12.71 11.59
CA LEU A 14 -31.57 12.81 10.57
C LEU A 14 -30.41 11.88 10.97
N ILE A 15 -30.38 10.69 10.38
CA ILE A 15 -29.21 9.79 10.45
C ILE A 15 -28.15 10.42 9.53
N SER A 16 -27.26 11.21 10.14
CA SER A 16 -26.05 11.66 9.45
C SER A 16 -25.17 10.45 9.25
N SER A 17 -25.27 9.80 8.10
CA SER A 17 -24.26 8.85 7.65
C SER A 17 -22.95 9.64 7.49
N LEU A 18 -21.99 9.39 8.36
CA LEU A 18 -20.61 9.84 8.17
C LEU A 18 -20.09 9.15 6.91
N ALA A 19 -20.23 9.83 5.77
CA ALA A 19 -19.62 9.42 4.54
C ALA A 19 -18.11 9.58 4.73
N HIS A 20 -17.42 8.50 5.09
CA HIS A 20 -15.98 8.46 5.01
C HIS A 20 -15.61 8.65 3.54
N ALA A 21 -14.71 9.61 3.28
CA ALA A 21 -14.23 9.83 1.93
C ALA A 21 -13.59 8.54 1.43
N GLU A 22 -14.13 7.97 0.37
CA GLU A 22 -13.55 6.77 -0.23
C GLU A 22 -12.29 7.12 -1.00
N VAL A 23 -11.19 6.51 -0.59
CA VAL A 23 -9.93 6.55 -1.35
C VAL A 23 -10.07 5.65 -2.56
N ARG A 24 -9.64 6.12 -3.73
CA ARG A 24 -9.64 5.35 -4.96
C ARG A 24 -8.39 5.61 -5.78
N VAL A 25 -8.03 4.64 -6.61
CA VAL A 25 -6.94 4.77 -7.59
C VAL A 25 -7.40 5.62 -8.76
N GLU A 26 -6.57 6.54 -9.20
CA GLU A 26 -6.76 7.34 -10.40
C GLU A 26 -5.54 7.23 -11.32
N GLY A 27 -5.80 7.01 -12.61
CA GLY A 27 -4.75 6.88 -13.61
C GLY A 27 -4.01 5.54 -13.59
N PRO A 28 -2.93 5.44 -14.36
CA PRO A 28 -2.16 4.20 -14.49
C PRO A 28 -1.35 3.88 -13.24
N ILE A 29 -1.13 2.57 -13.02
CA ILE A 29 -0.21 2.06 -12.02
C ILE A 29 1.10 1.75 -12.72
N GLU A 30 2.20 2.32 -12.23
CA GLU A 30 3.55 1.95 -12.64
C GLU A 30 4.05 0.86 -11.68
N TYR A 31 4.64 -0.21 -12.21
CA TYR A 31 5.17 -1.30 -11.38
C TYR A 31 6.41 -1.92 -12.01
N GLY A 32 7.29 -2.40 -11.19
CA GLY A 32 8.54 -3.02 -11.63
C GLY A 32 9.70 -2.74 -10.69
N VAL A 33 10.90 -2.72 -11.27
CA VAL A 33 12.14 -2.44 -10.55
C VAL A 33 12.38 -0.93 -10.54
N PHE A 34 12.64 -0.39 -9.35
CA PHE A 34 13.05 1.00 -9.20
C PHE A 34 14.52 1.13 -9.57
N ALA A 35 14.84 1.98 -10.55
CA ALA A 35 16.20 2.22 -10.98
C ALA A 35 17.05 2.75 -9.81
N SER A 36 18.25 2.20 -9.67
CA SER A 36 19.21 2.62 -8.67
C SER A 36 20.54 2.91 -9.36
N ASP A 37 21.16 4.04 -9.01
CA ASP A 37 22.51 4.38 -9.42
C ASP A 37 23.58 3.63 -8.60
N TYR A 38 23.15 2.86 -7.61
CA TYR A 38 24.01 2.06 -6.75
C TYR A 38 24.45 0.78 -7.45
N GLN A 39 25.77 0.66 -7.70
CA GLN A 39 26.36 -0.54 -8.30
C GLN A 39 26.92 -1.51 -7.26
N ASP A 40 27.36 -0.99 -6.11
CA ASP A 40 27.99 -1.77 -5.03
C ASP A 40 27.13 -1.70 -3.77
N PHE A 41 26.09 -2.54 -3.70
CA PHE A 41 25.18 -2.60 -2.59
C PHE A 41 25.77 -3.45 -1.44
N GLN A 42 25.81 -2.87 -0.23
CA GLN A 42 26.21 -3.58 0.98
C GLN A 42 24.96 -4.07 1.73
N GLU A 43 25.05 -5.25 2.33
CA GLU A 43 23.95 -5.79 3.14
C GLU A 43 23.59 -4.84 4.29
N GLY A 44 22.30 -4.60 4.49
CA GLY A 44 21.77 -3.66 5.49
C GLY A 44 21.74 -2.21 5.04
N GLU A 45 22.31 -1.83 3.90
CA GLU A 45 22.19 -0.48 3.36
C GLU A 45 20.79 -0.24 2.77
N ARG A 46 20.26 0.94 3.01
CA ARG A 46 19.04 1.41 2.35
C ARG A 46 19.38 2.42 1.28
N VAL A 47 18.96 2.15 0.07
CA VAL A 47 19.02 3.13 -1.01
C VAL A 47 17.92 4.17 -0.77
N LEU A 48 18.32 5.44 -0.59
CA LEU A 48 17.37 6.53 -0.43
C LEU A 48 16.52 6.65 -1.70
N THR A 49 15.20 6.45 -1.54
CA THR A 49 14.26 6.53 -2.63
C THR A 49 13.92 7.98 -2.92
N ARG A 50 14.09 8.39 -4.17
CA ARG A 50 13.55 9.65 -4.67
C ARG A 50 12.14 9.40 -5.21
N SER A 51 11.22 10.32 -4.99
CA SER A 51 9.84 10.23 -5.47
C SER A 51 9.71 10.18 -7.00
N ASN A 52 10.73 10.63 -7.71
CA ASN A 52 10.81 10.64 -9.17
C ASN A 52 11.69 9.52 -9.74
N GLN A 53 12.03 8.51 -8.94
CA GLN A 53 12.85 7.41 -9.37
C GLN A 53 12.19 6.69 -10.55
N GLN A 54 12.96 6.39 -11.58
CA GLN A 54 12.47 5.66 -12.75
C GLN A 54 12.14 4.21 -12.37
N ILE A 55 11.02 3.72 -12.90
CA ILE A 55 10.60 2.32 -12.76
C ILE A 55 10.80 1.63 -14.09
N GLU A 56 11.58 0.55 -14.09
CA GLU A 56 11.65 -0.38 -15.19
C GLU A 56 10.41 -1.28 -15.12
N GLN A 57 9.48 -1.06 -16.06
CA GLN A 57 8.19 -1.71 -16.09
C GLN A 57 8.31 -3.22 -16.26
N GLY A 58 7.68 -3.99 -15.37
CA GLY A 58 7.64 -5.45 -15.46
C GLY A 58 7.26 -6.09 -14.13
N ASP A 59 6.85 -7.34 -14.21
CA ASP A 59 6.45 -8.16 -13.06
C ASP A 59 7.49 -9.24 -12.70
N VAL A 60 8.54 -9.38 -13.50
CA VAL A 60 9.66 -10.28 -13.23
C VAL A 60 10.79 -9.50 -12.58
N ILE A 61 11.14 -9.90 -11.36
CA ILE A 61 12.06 -9.17 -10.49
C ILE A 61 13.33 -10.01 -10.28
N PRO A 62 14.54 -9.43 -10.48
CA PRO A 62 15.78 -10.14 -10.19
C PRO A 62 15.90 -10.51 -8.71
N ALA A 63 16.20 -11.78 -8.43
CA ALA A 63 16.51 -12.26 -7.08
C ALA A 63 17.94 -11.85 -6.70
N LYS A 64 18.14 -10.57 -6.46
CA LYS A 64 19.44 -9.96 -6.18
C LYS A 64 19.35 -8.98 -5.03
N LEU A 65 20.33 -9.03 -4.12
CA LEU A 65 20.49 -8.04 -3.05
C LEU A 65 20.55 -6.62 -3.64
N GLY A 66 19.88 -5.67 -2.99
CA GLY A 66 19.80 -4.28 -3.43
C GLY A 66 18.69 -4.00 -4.45
N THR A 67 17.98 -5.02 -4.94
CA THR A 67 16.83 -4.79 -5.80
C THR A 67 15.68 -4.20 -5.02
N LYS A 68 15.16 -3.07 -5.51
CA LYS A 68 13.93 -2.46 -5.03
C LYS A 68 12.86 -2.61 -6.08
N PHE A 69 11.70 -3.12 -5.70
CA PHE A 69 10.59 -3.36 -6.61
C PHE A 69 9.26 -3.05 -5.95
N GLY A 70 8.28 -2.77 -6.76
CA GLY A 70 6.95 -2.44 -6.27
C GLY A 70 6.16 -1.63 -7.27
N MET A 71 5.33 -0.73 -6.76
CA MET A 71 4.42 0.05 -7.59
C MET A 71 4.34 1.51 -7.11
N ARG A 72 4.06 2.38 -8.07
CA ARG A 72 3.77 3.79 -7.86
C ARG A 72 2.40 4.10 -8.48
N TYR A 73 1.58 4.80 -7.75
CA TYR A 73 0.18 5.02 -8.10
C TYR A 73 -0.33 6.34 -7.55
N THR A 74 -1.42 6.82 -8.10
CA THR A 74 -2.12 8.02 -7.62
C THR A 74 -3.38 7.62 -6.90
N LEU A 75 -3.56 8.10 -5.67
CA LEU A 75 -4.78 7.95 -4.88
C LEU A 75 -5.48 9.30 -4.75
N VAL A 76 -6.77 9.33 -5.02
CA VAL A 76 -7.66 10.47 -4.77
C VAL A 76 -8.59 10.13 -3.61
N GLY A 77 -9.16 11.17 -2.98
CA GLY A 77 -10.05 10.99 -1.84
C GLY A 77 -9.34 10.78 -0.51
N LYS A 78 -8.01 10.93 -0.45
CA LYS A 78 -7.25 10.90 0.79
C LYS A 78 -7.62 12.08 1.69
N VAL A 79 -7.78 11.82 2.98
CA VAL A 79 -8.07 12.82 4.01
C VAL A 79 -6.99 12.76 5.09
N ALA A 80 -6.40 13.91 5.43
CA ALA A 80 -5.44 14.00 6.53
C ALA A 80 -6.12 13.55 7.83
N ASP A 81 -5.36 12.84 8.66
CA ASP A 81 -5.81 12.31 9.96
C ASP A 81 -6.95 11.28 9.90
N ASP A 82 -7.35 10.85 8.70
CA ASP A 82 -8.24 9.69 8.55
C ASP A 82 -7.47 8.38 8.82
N ALA A 83 -8.22 7.27 8.96
CA ALA A 83 -7.64 5.96 9.20
C ALA A 83 -6.53 5.64 8.18
N PRO A 84 -5.38 5.08 8.61
CA PRO A 84 -4.28 4.79 7.71
C PRO A 84 -4.67 3.72 6.69
N LEU A 85 -4.02 3.77 5.53
CA LEU A 85 -4.10 2.70 4.53
C LEU A 85 -3.25 1.50 4.99
N THR A 86 -3.68 0.31 4.65
CA THR A 86 -2.93 -0.91 4.93
C THR A 86 -2.18 -1.37 3.68
N LEU A 87 -0.86 -1.46 3.78
CA LEU A 87 0.00 -2.07 2.76
C LEU A 87 0.29 -3.51 3.18
N LEU A 88 -0.16 -4.47 2.40
CA LEU A 88 0.04 -5.90 2.65
C LEU A 88 0.97 -6.49 1.60
N TYR A 89 2.12 -7.00 2.06
CA TYR A 89 3.09 -7.73 1.25
C TYR A 89 2.97 -9.22 1.57
N LEU A 90 2.45 -10.02 0.66
CA LEU A 90 2.53 -11.48 0.77
C LEU A 90 3.82 -11.96 0.11
N THR A 91 4.50 -12.86 0.78
CA THR A 91 5.80 -13.38 0.37
C THR A 91 5.77 -14.91 0.19
N PRO A 92 6.73 -15.51 -0.54
CA PRO A 92 6.87 -16.97 -0.58
C PRO A 92 7.32 -17.60 0.74
N GLY A 93 7.68 -16.77 1.72
CA GLY A 93 8.21 -17.15 3.03
C GLY A 93 9.63 -16.63 3.23
N VAL A 94 9.75 -15.49 3.88
CA VAL A 94 11.04 -14.92 4.29
C VAL A 94 11.41 -15.49 5.64
N VAL A 95 12.53 -16.18 5.73
CA VAL A 95 13.02 -16.77 7.00
C VAL A 95 14.23 -15.98 7.47
N THR A 96 14.10 -15.37 8.66
CA THR A 96 15.21 -14.62 9.27
C THR A 96 16.34 -15.54 9.73
N PRO A 97 17.57 -15.02 9.98
CA PRO A 97 18.68 -15.82 10.53
C PRO A 97 18.36 -16.50 11.84
N THR A 98 17.39 -15.98 12.60
CA THR A 98 16.93 -16.58 13.88
C THR A 98 15.84 -17.63 13.69
N GLY A 99 15.43 -17.92 12.45
CA GLY A 99 14.43 -18.94 12.10
C GLY A 99 12.98 -18.47 12.09
N THR A 100 12.72 -17.19 12.28
CA THR A 100 11.36 -16.63 12.18
C THR A 100 10.94 -16.55 10.72
N ARG A 101 9.79 -17.14 10.39
CA ARG A 101 9.22 -17.11 9.05
C ARG A 101 8.19 -15.99 8.93
N HIS A 102 8.30 -15.21 7.87
CA HIS A 102 7.35 -14.16 7.50
C HIS A 102 6.72 -14.50 6.15
N ASP A 103 5.46 -14.92 6.16
CA ASP A 103 4.67 -15.12 4.95
C ASP A 103 4.01 -13.80 4.49
N LYS A 104 4.01 -12.79 5.36
CA LYS A 104 3.49 -11.46 5.08
C LYS A 104 4.20 -10.38 5.90
N PHE A 105 4.20 -9.17 5.34
CA PHE A 105 4.49 -7.94 6.07
C PHE A 105 3.30 -6.99 5.96
N VAL A 106 2.99 -6.28 7.03
CA VAL A 106 1.89 -5.29 7.07
C VAL A 106 2.45 -3.95 7.50
N VAL A 107 2.19 -2.93 6.70
CA VAL A 107 2.60 -1.55 6.99
C VAL A 107 1.36 -0.67 7.00
N MET A 108 1.22 0.11 8.05
CA MET A 108 0.15 1.12 8.14
C MET A 108 0.70 2.45 7.64
N GLN A 109 0.14 2.96 6.55
CA GLN A 109 0.56 4.20 5.90
C GLN A 109 -0.46 5.30 6.16
N LYS A 110 -0.01 6.40 6.78
CA LYS A 110 -0.86 7.58 6.95
C LYS A 110 -1.27 8.15 5.59
N GLN A 111 -2.50 8.60 5.51
CA GLN A 111 -2.98 9.29 4.33
C GLN A 111 -2.30 10.67 4.22
N ALA A 112 -1.70 10.94 3.07
CA ALA A 112 -1.03 12.20 2.75
C ALA A 112 -1.67 12.85 1.52
N PRO A 113 -2.71 13.68 1.69
CA PRO A 113 -3.44 14.29 0.57
C PRO A 113 -2.56 15.17 -0.33
N GLY A 114 -1.50 15.77 0.23
CA GLY A 114 -0.55 16.59 -0.51
C GLY A 114 0.47 15.82 -1.36
N ALA A 115 0.58 14.50 -1.16
CA ALA A 115 1.42 13.66 -2.01
C ALA A 115 0.71 13.39 -3.33
N GLY A 116 1.33 13.78 -4.45
CA GLY A 116 0.77 13.56 -5.78
C GLY A 116 0.74 12.08 -6.18
N GLN A 117 1.71 11.31 -5.71
CA GLN A 117 1.82 9.87 -5.92
C GLN A 117 2.20 9.17 -4.62
N ASP A 118 1.74 7.95 -4.47
CA ASP A 118 2.12 7.03 -3.41
C ASP A 118 2.96 5.88 -3.97
N VAL A 119 3.79 5.31 -3.13
CA VAL A 119 4.68 4.19 -3.48
C VAL A 119 4.49 3.07 -2.47
N MET A 120 4.37 1.85 -2.98
CA MET A 120 4.47 0.62 -2.22
C MET A 120 5.61 -0.20 -2.80
N ALA A 121 6.70 -0.33 -2.07
CA ALA A 121 7.88 -1.03 -2.55
C ALA A 121 8.53 -1.86 -1.45
N PHE A 122 9.24 -2.91 -1.88
CA PHE A 122 10.08 -3.73 -1.04
C PHE A 122 11.52 -3.68 -1.59
N GLU A 123 12.48 -3.62 -0.71
CA GLU A 123 13.90 -3.60 -1.07
C GLU A 123 14.60 -4.78 -0.39
N PHE A 124 15.33 -5.55 -1.17
CA PHE A 124 16.16 -6.62 -0.63
C PHE A 124 17.42 -6.03 0.01
N THR A 125 17.34 -5.71 1.30
CA THR A 125 18.46 -5.15 2.07
C THR A 125 19.28 -6.23 2.77
N GLU A 126 18.68 -7.40 3.02
CA GLU A 126 19.29 -8.53 3.70
C GLU A 126 19.23 -9.78 2.83
N ALA A 127 20.28 -10.59 2.88
CA ALA A 127 20.37 -11.78 2.02
C ALA A 127 19.19 -12.75 2.18
N HIS A 128 18.66 -12.89 3.40
CA HIS A 128 17.54 -13.79 3.68
C HIS A 128 16.20 -13.29 3.12
N GLU A 129 16.10 -12.03 2.72
CA GLU A 129 14.92 -11.45 2.09
C GLU A 129 14.83 -11.79 0.58
N VAL A 130 15.94 -12.16 -0.02
CA VAL A 130 16.02 -12.49 -1.45
C VAL A 130 15.42 -13.88 -1.69
N VAL A 131 14.10 -13.98 -1.64
CA VAL A 131 13.38 -15.25 -1.76
C VAL A 131 12.70 -15.33 -3.13
N PRO A 132 13.12 -16.27 -4.01
CA PRO A 132 12.44 -16.52 -5.27
C PRO A 132 11.01 -17.00 -5.06
N GLY A 133 10.13 -16.67 -5.98
CA GLY A 133 8.73 -17.05 -5.97
C GLY A 133 7.79 -15.89 -6.20
N GLU A 134 6.50 -16.10 -5.93
CA GLU A 134 5.48 -15.08 -6.11
C GLU A 134 5.40 -14.17 -4.87
N TRP A 135 5.53 -12.88 -5.11
CA TRP A 135 5.26 -11.82 -4.17
C TRP A 135 4.00 -11.09 -4.58
N HIS A 136 3.10 -10.78 -3.64
CA HIS A 136 1.84 -10.13 -3.93
C HIS A 136 1.65 -8.91 -3.04
N PHE A 137 1.58 -7.76 -3.65
CA PHE A 137 1.43 -6.47 -2.98
C PHE A 137 0.00 -5.97 -3.12
N MET A 138 -0.60 -5.54 -2.01
CA MET A 138 -1.98 -5.06 -1.98
C MET A 138 -2.09 -3.83 -1.09
N VAL A 139 -2.91 -2.87 -1.49
CA VAL A 139 -3.25 -1.68 -0.71
C VAL A 139 -4.73 -1.72 -0.36
N PHE A 140 -5.04 -1.50 0.91
CA PHE A 140 -6.41 -1.51 1.42
C PHE A 140 -6.75 -0.18 2.11
N GLN A 141 -8.00 0.23 1.97
CA GLN A 141 -8.68 1.12 2.91
C GLN A 141 -9.70 0.27 3.67
N ASP A 142 -9.49 0.08 4.98
CA ASP A 142 -10.24 -0.88 5.79
C ASP A 142 -10.25 -2.26 5.13
N ASP A 143 -11.43 -2.85 4.83
CA ASP A 143 -11.56 -4.14 4.16
C ASP A 143 -11.52 -4.05 2.62
N ARG A 144 -11.50 -2.84 2.08
CA ARG A 144 -11.61 -2.61 0.64
C ARG A 144 -10.25 -2.56 -0.03
N LYS A 145 -9.97 -3.51 -0.90
CA LYS A 145 -8.77 -3.52 -1.72
C LYS A 145 -8.83 -2.42 -2.78
N LEU A 146 -7.83 -1.53 -2.78
CA LEU A 146 -7.72 -0.41 -3.73
C LEU A 146 -6.98 -0.83 -5.00
N LEU A 147 -5.85 -1.51 -4.83
CA LEU A 147 -5.03 -2.00 -5.92
C LEU A 147 -4.18 -3.19 -5.46
N GLU A 148 -3.66 -3.93 -6.43
CA GLU A 148 -2.75 -5.05 -6.21
C GLU A 148 -1.81 -5.24 -7.38
N GLN A 149 -0.65 -5.83 -7.12
CA GLN A 149 0.31 -6.26 -8.12
C GLN A 149 1.03 -7.52 -7.66
N ARG A 150 1.16 -8.49 -8.55
CA ARG A 150 1.95 -9.71 -8.34
C ARG A 150 3.27 -9.57 -9.03
N PHE A 151 4.31 -10.10 -8.40
CA PHE A 151 5.68 -10.13 -8.92
C PHE A 151 6.21 -11.55 -8.84
N ILE A 152 7.02 -11.93 -9.82
CA ILE A 152 7.77 -13.18 -9.81
C ILE A 152 9.24 -12.85 -9.61
N VAL A 153 9.76 -13.20 -8.45
CA VAL A 153 11.19 -13.05 -8.13
C VAL A 153 11.94 -14.31 -8.59
N ARG A 154 12.95 -14.14 -9.43
CA ARG A 154 13.76 -15.24 -9.97
C ARG A 154 15.17 -14.83 -10.40
#